data_d2fb3b978331ceb79b3f949cff2bf1d4
#
_entry.id   d2fb3b978331ceb79b3f949cff2bf1d4
#
_cell.length_a   1.000
_cell.length_b   1.000
_cell.length_c   1.000
_cell.angle_alpha   90.00
_cell.angle_beta   90.00
_cell.angle_gamma   90.00
#
_symmetry.space_group_name_H-M   'P 1'
#
loop_
_entity.id
_entity.type
_entity.pdbx_description
1 polymer ?
#
loop_
_entity_poly.entity_id
_entity_poly.type
_entity_poly.pdbx_seq_one_letter_code
_entity_poly.pdbx_strand_id
1 'polypeptide(L)'
;MEKRIKLSYYSDVLCFWAYAAQIRLDELKQTFASKIEIEHHFISVFGNTEQRIGENWKERGGYAGFSEHLLESAQSFSHLNVNPQIWKLNVPKTSATSHCFLKAVQLLEENQQVSSAVDARYNKTLFEELLWRVRCAFFENAQDIGKIAVLNDIAEELELPLAAIETLLQDGTALAALMSDMEKKEGLRLEGSPSFILNDGRQKLYGNVGYKVIEANVTELLEHDGKQLSWC
;
A
#
# COMPACT_ATOMS: atom_id res chain seq x y z
N MET A 1 -11.21 -6.16 27.29
CA MET A 1 -10.26 -5.79 26.23
C MET A 1 -10.69 -4.44 25.71
N GLU A 2 -9.75 -3.52 25.55
CA GLU A 2 -10.05 -2.21 24.94
C GLU A 2 -10.48 -2.41 23.49
N LYS A 3 -11.49 -1.67 23.04
CA LYS A 3 -12.04 -1.78 21.68
C LYS A 3 -10.98 -1.34 20.67
N ARG A 4 -10.69 -2.18 19.70
CA ARG A 4 -9.72 -1.91 18.63
C ARG A 4 -10.45 -1.91 17.28
N ILE A 5 -10.26 -0.87 16.51
CA ILE A 5 -10.85 -0.74 15.17
C ILE A 5 -9.86 -1.31 14.15
N LYS A 6 -10.33 -2.24 13.35
CA LYS A 6 -9.60 -2.80 12.23
C LYS A 6 -9.88 -1.99 10.98
N LEU A 7 -8.82 -1.46 10.38
CA LEU A 7 -8.82 -0.81 9.09
C LEU A 7 -8.09 -1.70 8.08
N SER A 8 -8.81 -2.31 7.16
CA SER A 8 -8.19 -3.02 6.04
C SER A 8 -7.90 -2.02 4.91
N TYR A 9 -6.63 -1.82 4.62
CA TYR A 9 -6.13 -0.87 3.62
C TYR A 9 -5.67 -1.60 2.37
N TYR A 10 -6.42 -1.45 1.28
CA TYR A 10 -6.12 -2.06 -0.02
C TYR A 10 -5.40 -1.09 -0.92
N SER A 11 -4.18 -1.44 -1.36
CA SER A 11 -3.37 -0.54 -2.17
C SER A 11 -2.51 -1.26 -3.21
N ASP A 12 -2.12 -0.52 -4.24
CA ASP A 12 -1.07 -0.89 -5.19
C ASP A 12 0.17 -0.03 -4.92
N VAL A 13 1.36 -0.63 -4.92
CA VAL A 13 2.62 0.09 -4.65
C VAL A 13 2.96 1.12 -5.72
N LEU A 14 2.46 0.94 -6.96
CA LEU A 14 2.62 1.87 -8.07
C LEU A 14 1.52 2.96 -8.11
N CYS A 15 0.57 2.93 -7.17
CA CYS A 15 -0.52 3.90 -7.12
C CYS A 15 -0.06 5.18 -6.43
N PHE A 16 -0.04 6.30 -7.18
CA PHE A 16 0.29 7.61 -6.65
C PHE A 16 -0.58 8.03 -5.45
N TRP A 17 -1.89 7.78 -5.53
CA TRP A 17 -2.80 8.12 -4.43
C TRP A 17 -2.56 7.32 -3.17
N ALA A 18 -2.05 6.08 -3.29
CA ALA A 18 -1.64 5.27 -2.15
C ALA A 18 -0.30 5.77 -1.55
N TYR A 19 0.63 6.23 -2.39
CA TYR A 19 1.85 6.91 -1.94
C TYR A 19 1.51 8.21 -1.20
N ALA A 20 0.65 9.06 -1.77
CA ALA A 20 0.20 10.30 -1.15
C ALA A 20 -0.61 10.11 0.14
N ALA A 21 -1.29 8.97 0.29
CA ALA A 21 -2.08 8.66 1.48
C ALA A 21 -1.25 8.20 2.69
N GLN A 22 0.05 7.90 2.52
CA GLN A 22 0.88 7.36 3.61
C GLN A 22 0.87 8.26 4.85
N ILE A 23 1.02 9.57 4.68
CA ILE A 23 1.00 10.54 5.80
C ILE A 23 -0.33 10.45 6.60
N ARG A 24 -1.44 10.09 5.96
CA ARG A 24 -2.74 9.95 6.62
C ARG A 24 -2.82 8.68 7.46
N LEU A 25 -2.19 7.60 7.01
CA LEU A 25 -2.08 6.35 7.78
C LEU A 25 -1.17 6.55 9.00
N ASP A 26 -0.06 7.25 8.81
CA ASP A 26 0.88 7.57 9.90
C ASP A 26 0.18 8.45 10.95
N GLU A 27 -0.59 9.46 10.55
CA GLU A 27 -1.36 10.31 11.44
C GLU A 27 -2.47 9.54 12.18
N LEU A 28 -3.16 8.60 11.49
CA LEU A 28 -4.15 7.73 12.14
C LEU A 28 -3.52 6.89 13.26
N LYS A 29 -2.34 6.33 13.01
CA LYS A 29 -1.60 5.57 14.02
C LYS A 29 -1.19 6.42 15.22
N GLN A 30 -0.76 7.67 15.00
CA GLN A 30 -0.43 8.59 16.06
C GLN A 30 -1.67 8.99 16.87
N THR A 31 -2.76 9.33 16.19
CA THR A 31 -3.99 9.81 16.82
C THR A 31 -4.69 8.73 17.64
N PHE A 32 -4.79 7.52 17.10
CA PHE A 32 -5.56 6.45 17.71
C PHE A 32 -4.72 5.39 18.44
N ALA A 33 -3.41 5.38 18.21
CA ALA A 33 -2.44 4.50 18.89
C ALA A 33 -2.92 3.02 18.93
N SER A 34 -3.04 2.43 20.12
CA SER A 34 -3.48 1.05 20.32
C SER A 34 -4.94 0.77 19.93
N LYS A 35 -5.73 1.82 19.69
CA LYS A 35 -7.17 1.69 19.34
C LYS A 35 -7.41 1.39 17.87
N ILE A 36 -6.41 1.49 17.00
CA ILE A 36 -6.50 1.14 15.58
C ILE A 36 -5.49 0.06 15.22
N GLU A 37 -5.89 -0.81 14.31
CA GLU A 37 -5.04 -1.78 13.64
C GLU A 37 -5.19 -1.61 12.14
N ILE A 38 -4.08 -1.38 11.44
CA ILE A 38 -4.08 -1.22 9.99
C ILE A 38 -3.52 -2.49 9.36
N GLU A 39 -4.37 -3.19 8.62
CA GLU A 39 -3.97 -4.34 7.83
C GLU A 39 -3.75 -3.92 6.37
N HIS A 40 -2.57 -4.22 5.84
CA HIS A 40 -2.23 -3.94 4.45
C HIS A 40 -2.59 -5.11 3.54
N HIS A 41 -3.38 -4.84 2.51
CA HIS A 41 -3.74 -5.76 1.44
C HIS A 41 -3.26 -5.21 0.11
N PHE A 42 -2.78 -6.09 -0.77
CA PHE A 42 -2.25 -5.67 -2.07
C PHE A 42 -3.20 -6.04 -3.20
N ILE A 43 -3.48 -5.05 -4.07
CA ILE A 43 -4.32 -5.21 -5.24
C ILE A 43 -3.59 -4.70 -6.48
N SER A 44 -3.38 -5.56 -7.47
CA SER A 44 -2.58 -5.24 -8.65
C SER A 44 -3.36 -4.42 -9.67
N VAL A 45 -3.63 -3.14 -9.36
CA VAL A 45 -4.23 -2.16 -10.28
C VAL A 45 -3.30 -1.92 -11.47
N PHE A 46 -1.99 -1.95 -11.22
CA PHE A 46 -0.92 -1.88 -12.21
C PHE A 46 -0.31 -3.27 -12.48
N GLY A 47 -1.14 -4.32 -12.43
CA GLY A 47 -0.71 -5.70 -12.69
C GLY A 47 -0.19 -5.93 -14.11
N ASN A 48 -0.63 -5.11 -15.08
CA ASN A 48 -0.09 -5.00 -16.43
C ASN A 48 -0.01 -3.51 -16.79
N THR A 49 1.18 -2.93 -16.64
CA THR A 49 1.40 -1.49 -16.87
C THR A 49 1.29 -1.13 -18.34
N GLU A 50 1.67 -2.04 -19.26
CA GLU A 50 1.51 -1.80 -20.69
C GLU A 50 0.04 -1.62 -21.05
N GLN A 51 -0.82 -2.52 -20.62
CA GLN A 51 -2.27 -2.38 -20.85
C GLN A 51 -2.83 -1.14 -20.14
N ARG A 52 -2.44 -0.94 -18.88
CA ARG A 52 -2.99 0.14 -18.03
C ARG A 52 -2.59 1.53 -18.48
N ILE A 53 -1.34 1.70 -18.94
CA ILE A 53 -0.75 3.00 -19.29
C ILE A 53 -0.41 3.04 -20.79
N GLY A 54 0.37 2.09 -21.30
CA GLY A 54 0.79 2.09 -22.69
C GLY A 54 -0.39 2.17 -23.64
N GLU A 55 -1.34 1.27 -23.52
CA GLU A 55 -2.51 1.21 -24.39
C GLU A 55 -3.64 2.16 -23.97
N ASN A 56 -4.07 2.13 -22.69
CA ASN A 56 -5.23 2.91 -22.25
C ASN A 56 -4.98 4.43 -22.24
N TRP A 57 -3.71 4.86 -22.20
CA TRP A 57 -3.31 6.27 -22.30
C TRP A 57 -2.72 6.64 -23.65
N LYS A 58 -2.74 5.77 -24.64
CA LYS A 58 -2.13 5.97 -25.95
C LYS A 58 -2.52 7.30 -26.59
N GLU A 59 -3.81 7.63 -26.60
CA GLU A 59 -4.32 8.90 -27.15
C GLU A 59 -3.93 10.14 -26.33
N ARG A 60 -3.46 9.93 -25.10
CA ARG A 60 -2.99 10.97 -24.16
C ARG A 60 -1.47 10.97 -24.00
N GLY A 61 -0.73 10.34 -24.93
CA GLY A 61 0.72 10.27 -24.91
C GLY A 61 1.34 9.08 -24.17
N GLY A 62 0.55 8.05 -23.83
CA GLY A 62 1.03 6.82 -23.20
C GLY A 62 1.73 7.09 -21.87
N TYR A 63 2.89 6.46 -21.65
CA TYR A 63 3.69 6.65 -20.44
C TYR A 63 4.14 8.10 -20.20
N ALA A 64 4.49 8.82 -21.25
CA ALA A 64 4.90 10.23 -21.12
C ALA A 64 3.75 11.11 -20.63
N GLY A 65 2.57 11.00 -21.25
CA GLY A 65 1.39 11.74 -20.83
C GLY A 65 0.90 11.35 -19.44
N PHE A 66 1.00 10.06 -19.07
CA PHE A 66 0.68 9.60 -17.72
C PHE A 66 1.65 10.17 -16.67
N SER A 67 2.96 10.22 -17.00
CA SER A 67 3.97 10.87 -16.17
C SER A 67 3.66 12.35 -15.92
N GLU A 68 3.35 13.10 -16.97
CA GLU A 68 3.01 14.54 -16.87
C GLU A 68 1.79 14.76 -15.99
N HIS A 69 0.72 14.01 -16.22
CA HIS A 69 -0.50 14.05 -15.38
C HIS A 69 -0.21 13.74 -13.91
N LEU A 70 0.66 12.76 -13.63
CA LEU A 70 1.04 12.43 -12.26
C LEU A 70 1.85 13.56 -11.62
N LEU A 71 2.83 14.14 -12.34
CA LEU A 71 3.65 15.25 -11.86
C LEU A 71 2.81 16.51 -11.60
N GLU A 72 1.83 16.82 -12.44
CA GLU A 72 0.86 17.89 -12.19
C GLU A 72 0.06 17.63 -10.91
N SER A 73 -0.45 16.40 -10.74
CA SER A 73 -1.18 16.01 -9.53
C SER A 73 -0.32 16.15 -8.28
N ALA A 74 0.97 15.80 -8.37
CA ALA A 74 1.91 15.85 -7.26
C ALA A 74 2.17 17.27 -6.74
N GLN A 75 2.03 18.31 -7.58
CA GLN A 75 2.22 19.72 -7.17
C GLN A 75 1.28 20.15 -6.03
N SER A 76 0.15 19.47 -5.88
CA SER A 76 -0.81 19.74 -4.80
C SER A 76 -0.38 19.17 -3.44
N PHE A 77 0.75 18.44 -3.37
CA PHE A 77 1.21 17.71 -2.18
C PHE A 77 2.64 18.10 -1.83
N SER A 78 2.81 19.14 -1.01
CA SER A 78 4.13 19.66 -0.62
C SER A 78 5.01 18.68 0.18
N HIS A 79 4.42 17.61 0.71
CA HIS A 79 5.12 16.56 1.46
C HIS A 79 5.64 15.42 0.58
N LEU A 80 5.35 15.42 -0.72
CA LEU A 80 5.77 14.39 -1.65
C LEU A 80 6.98 14.84 -2.48
N ASN A 81 7.91 13.92 -2.65
CA ASN A 81 9.02 14.07 -3.58
C ASN A 81 8.82 13.08 -4.72
N VAL A 82 8.57 13.57 -5.93
CA VAL A 82 8.34 12.73 -7.10
C VAL A 82 9.39 13.00 -8.16
N ASN A 83 10.08 11.95 -8.59
CA ASN A 83 11.10 12.04 -9.61
C ASN A 83 10.52 12.49 -10.96
N PRO A 84 11.09 13.50 -11.63
CA PRO A 84 10.60 13.98 -12.94
C PRO A 84 10.64 12.94 -14.05
N GLN A 85 11.39 11.85 -13.85
CA GLN A 85 11.50 10.72 -14.79
C GLN A 85 10.56 9.55 -14.46
N ILE A 86 9.66 9.73 -13.47
CA ILE A 86 8.67 8.71 -13.11
C ILE A 86 7.89 8.26 -14.35
N TRP A 87 7.69 6.96 -14.52
CA TRP A 87 7.04 6.36 -15.68
C TRP A 87 7.73 6.59 -17.05
N LYS A 88 8.90 7.23 -17.08
CA LYS A 88 9.75 7.43 -18.28
C LYS A 88 10.99 6.56 -18.22
N LEU A 89 11.60 6.39 -17.04
CA LEU A 89 12.74 5.52 -16.81
C LEU A 89 12.34 4.33 -15.92
N ASN A 90 12.99 3.20 -16.15
CA ASN A 90 12.88 2.00 -15.30
C ASN A 90 11.41 1.62 -14.99
N VAL A 91 10.56 1.63 -16.02
CA VAL A 91 9.13 1.37 -15.89
C VAL A 91 8.88 -0.09 -15.49
N PRO A 92 8.30 -0.37 -14.32
CA PRO A 92 7.91 -1.72 -13.95
C PRO A 92 6.85 -2.28 -14.90
N LYS A 93 6.98 -3.56 -15.27
CA LYS A 93 5.98 -4.25 -16.11
C LYS A 93 4.73 -4.62 -15.33
N THR A 94 4.88 -4.77 -14.02
CA THR A 94 3.80 -5.18 -13.11
C THR A 94 4.12 -4.73 -11.69
N SER A 95 3.07 -4.43 -10.90
CA SER A 95 3.17 -4.28 -9.45
C SER A 95 3.18 -5.61 -8.70
N ALA A 96 2.78 -6.72 -9.38
CA ALA A 96 2.58 -8.01 -8.72
C ALA A 96 3.87 -8.57 -8.12
N THR A 97 5.04 -8.35 -8.75
CA THR A 97 6.34 -8.79 -8.21
C THR A 97 6.60 -8.18 -6.83
N SER A 98 6.46 -6.86 -6.71
CA SER A 98 6.63 -6.17 -5.43
C SER A 98 5.56 -6.59 -4.42
N HIS A 99 4.32 -6.82 -4.85
CA HIS A 99 3.26 -7.28 -3.97
C HIS A 99 3.55 -8.69 -3.42
N CYS A 100 4.02 -9.64 -4.26
CA CYS A 100 4.46 -10.96 -3.77
C CYS A 100 5.59 -10.82 -2.75
N PHE A 101 6.58 -9.97 -3.02
CA PHE A 101 7.68 -9.73 -2.10
C PHE A 101 7.20 -9.20 -0.73
N LEU A 102 6.32 -8.22 -0.75
CA LEU A 102 5.71 -7.66 0.46
C LEU A 102 4.84 -8.69 1.18
N LYS A 103 4.10 -9.54 0.45
CA LYS A 103 3.34 -10.64 1.06
C LYS A 103 4.25 -11.67 1.73
N ALA A 104 5.41 -11.98 1.16
CA ALA A 104 6.38 -12.86 1.79
C ALA A 104 6.81 -12.29 3.16
N VAL A 105 7.13 -11.00 3.24
CA VAL A 105 7.53 -10.36 4.51
C VAL A 105 6.36 -10.30 5.51
N GLN A 106 5.12 -10.03 5.07
CA GLN A 106 3.95 -10.11 5.94
C GLN A 106 3.79 -11.51 6.56
N LEU A 107 3.92 -12.56 5.76
CA LEU A 107 3.84 -13.95 6.25
C LEU A 107 4.96 -14.28 7.25
N LEU A 108 6.16 -13.74 7.03
CA LEU A 108 7.25 -13.90 8.00
C LEU A 108 6.98 -13.12 9.30
N GLU A 109 6.33 -11.96 9.23
CA GLU A 109 5.89 -11.21 10.41
C GLU A 109 4.78 -11.97 11.17
N GLU A 110 3.77 -12.51 10.48
CA GLU A 110 2.72 -13.34 11.06
C GLU A 110 3.27 -14.59 11.74
N ASN A 111 4.31 -15.19 11.17
CA ASN A 111 4.99 -16.37 11.72
C ASN A 111 6.11 -16.04 12.72
N GLN A 112 6.24 -14.78 13.14
CA GLN A 112 7.22 -14.29 14.13
C GLN A 112 8.70 -14.48 13.70
N GLN A 113 8.96 -14.64 12.42
CA GLN A 113 10.32 -14.65 11.84
C GLN A 113 10.83 -13.26 11.51
N VAL A 114 9.92 -12.28 11.38
CA VAL A 114 10.18 -10.85 11.34
C VAL A 114 9.40 -10.23 12.49
N SER A 115 9.99 -9.26 13.18
CA SER A 115 9.35 -8.61 14.32
C SER A 115 8.19 -7.72 13.86
N SER A 116 7.02 -7.88 14.47
CA SER A 116 5.86 -6.99 14.34
C SER A 116 5.90 -5.80 15.29
N ALA A 117 6.94 -5.68 16.14
CA ALA A 117 7.12 -4.54 17.01
C ALA A 117 7.51 -3.29 16.21
N VAL A 118 7.05 -2.14 16.66
CA VAL A 118 7.49 -0.84 16.10
C VAL A 118 8.98 -0.66 16.36
N ASP A 119 9.75 -0.51 15.29
CA ASP A 119 11.17 -0.18 15.37
C ASP A 119 11.34 1.31 15.67
N ALA A 120 12.06 1.64 16.74
CA ALA A 120 12.25 3.02 17.18
C ALA A 120 13.00 3.88 16.14
N ARG A 121 13.79 3.28 15.24
CA ARG A 121 14.51 4.00 14.16
C ARG A 121 13.53 4.62 13.15
N TYR A 122 12.40 3.95 12.88
CA TYR A 122 11.48 4.31 11.82
C TYR A 122 10.09 4.74 12.33
N ASN A 123 9.77 4.45 13.59
CA ASN A 123 8.43 4.59 14.16
C ASN A 123 7.37 3.78 13.37
N LYS A 124 7.80 2.64 12.82
CA LYS A 124 7.04 1.70 11.98
C LYS A 124 7.49 0.28 12.27
N THR A 125 6.69 -0.73 11.91
CA THR A 125 7.21 -2.11 11.84
C THR A 125 8.20 -2.22 10.67
N LEU A 126 9.04 -3.25 10.66
CA LEU A 126 9.98 -3.47 9.54
C LEU A 126 9.24 -3.69 8.22
N PHE A 127 8.07 -4.35 8.25
CA PHE A 127 7.22 -4.50 7.08
C PHE A 127 6.71 -3.14 6.55
N GLU A 128 6.24 -2.26 7.44
CA GLU A 128 5.75 -0.93 7.05
C GLU A 128 6.85 -0.04 6.51
N GLU A 129 8.04 -0.13 7.08
CA GLU A 129 9.21 0.59 6.56
C GLU A 129 9.63 0.04 5.20
N LEU A 130 9.64 -1.28 5.01
CA LEU A 130 9.88 -1.89 3.70
C LEU A 130 8.87 -1.38 2.66
N LEU A 131 7.57 -1.42 2.97
CA LEU A 131 6.52 -0.93 2.08
C LEU A 131 6.72 0.54 1.69
N TRP A 132 7.10 1.38 2.66
CA TRP A 132 7.41 2.78 2.42
C TRP A 132 8.62 2.95 1.51
N ARG A 133 9.73 2.25 1.78
CA ARG A 133 10.95 2.31 0.95
C ARG A 133 10.72 1.80 -0.47
N VAL A 134 9.93 0.76 -0.66
CA VAL A 134 9.54 0.28 -2.00
C VAL A 134 8.80 1.37 -2.78
N ARG A 135 7.91 2.12 -2.15
CA ARG A 135 7.24 3.27 -2.77
C ARG A 135 8.23 4.40 -3.08
N CYS A 136 9.10 4.77 -2.16
CA CYS A 136 10.14 5.79 -2.38
C CYS A 136 11.12 5.38 -3.50
N ALA A 137 11.52 4.11 -3.56
CA ALA A 137 12.37 3.59 -4.64
C ALA A 137 11.76 3.85 -6.03
N PHE A 138 10.45 3.67 -6.18
CA PHE A 138 9.75 3.98 -7.42
C PHE A 138 9.50 5.48 -7.59
N PHE A 139 8.77 6.12 -6.66
CA PHE A 139 8.29 7.50 -6.84
C PHE A 139 9.39 8.55 -6.75
N GLU A 140 10.35 8.39 -5.83
CA GLU A 140 11.41 9.39 -5.62
C GLU A 140 12.67 9.08 -6.43
N ASN A 141 13.01 7.79 -6.59
CA ASN A 141 14.28 7.38 -7.19
C ASN A 141 14.12 6.81 -8.62
N ALA A 142 12.88 6.69 -9.13
CA ALA A 142 12.56 6.12 -10.44
C ALA A 142 13.22 4.75 -10.68
N GLN A 143 13.27 3.90 -9.65
CA GLN A 143 13.78 2.54 -9.72
C GLN A 143 12.69 1.58 -10.19
N ASP A 144 13.08 0.52 -10.91
CA ASP A 144 12.18 -0.54 -11.33
C ASP A 144 11.96 -1.54 -10.19
N ILE A 145 10.95 -1.28 -9.36
CA ILE A 145 10.55 -2.17 -8.27
C ILE A 145 9.90 -3.49 -8.74
N GLY A 146 9.71 -3.69 -10.03
CA GLY A 146 9.38 -4.99 -10.61
C GLY A 146 10.57 -5.96 -10.64
N LYS A 147 11.79 -5.50 -10.35
CA LYS A 147 13.02 -6.30 -10.28
C LYS A 147 13.29 -6.77 -8.87
N ILE A 148 13.40 -8.09 -8.68
CA ILE A 148 13.72 -8.71 -7.39
C ILE A 148 15.03 -8.16 -6.80
N ALA A 149 16.05 -7.87 -7.60
CA ALA A 149 17.30 -7.30 -7.11
C ALA A 149 17.09 -5.98 -6.36
N VAL A 150 16.26 -5.07 -6.89
CA VAL A 150 15.93 -3.79 -6.23
C VAL A 150 15.22 -4.03 -4.89
N LEU A 151 14.31 -5.01 -4.83
CA LEU A 151 13.59 -5.36 -3.61
C LEU A 151 14.51 -6.01 -2.57
N ASN A 152 15.45 -6.86 -3.03
CA ASN A 152 16.45 -7.48 -2.16
C ASN A 152 17.38 -6.43 -1.55
N ASP A 153 17.88 -5.46 -2.34
CA ASP A 153 18.72 -4.38 -1.85
C ASP A 153 18.01 -3.60 -0.71
N ILE A 154 16.72 -3.28 -0.89
CA ILE A 154 15.92 -2.57 0.15
C ILE A 154 15.74 -3.45 1.39
N ALA A 155 15.46 -4.75 1.20
CA ALA A 155 15.26 -5.69 2.31
C ALA A 155 16.56 -5.95 3.10
N GLU A 156 17.71 -6.00 2.40
CA GLU A 156 19.02 -6.16 3.02
C GLU A 156 19.39 -4.96 3.91
N GLU A 157 19.10 -3.73 3.45
CA GLU A 157 19.26 -2.52 4.28
C GLU A 157 18.41 -2.54 5.57
N LEU A 158 17.30 -3.28 5.56
CA LEU A 158 16.43 -3.48 6.71
C LEU A 158 16.74 -4.76 7.50
N GLU A 159 17.83 -5.45 7.15
CA GLU A 159 18.26 -6.70 7.80
C GLU A 159 17.17 -7.80 7.76
N LEU A 160 16.33 -7.81 6.72
CA LEU A 160 15.27 -8.81 6.55
C LEU A 160 15.86 -10.15 6.06
N PRO A 161 15.24 -11.30 6.43
CA PRO A 161 15.77 -12.62 6.13
C PRO A 161 15.56 -13.01 4.67
N LEU A 162 16.44 -12.58 3.75
CA LEU A 162 16.30 -12.77 2.30
C LEU A 162 16.08 -14.23 1.89
N ALA A 163 16.77 -15.19 2.50
CA ALA A 163 16.60 -16.60 2.17
C ALA A 163 15.18 -17.13 2.49
N ALA A 164 14.57 -16.65 3.57
CA ALA A 164 13.20 -17.00 3.92
C ALA A 164 12.19 -16.33 2.96
N ILE A 165 12.42 -15.07 2.59
CA ILE A 165 11.62 -14.36 1.59
C ILE A 165 11.67 -15.12 0.25
N GLU A 166 12.86 -15.47 -0.21
CA GLU A 166 13.06 -16.20 -1.46
C GLU A 166 12.32 -17.54 -1.47
N THR A 167 12.36 -18.28 -0.34
CA THR A 167 11.63 -19.53 -0.20
C THR A 167 10.13 -19.35 -0.44
N LEU A 168 9.51 -18.34 0.21
CA LEU A 168 8.07 -18.07 0.07
C LEU A 168 7.68 -17.54 -1.31
N LEU A 169 8.63 -16.93 -2.04
CA LEU A 169 8.41 -16.52 -3.42
C LEU A 169 8.48 -17.71 -4.38
N GLN A 170 9.43 -18.63 -4.17
CA GLN A 170 9.68 -19.77 -5.05
C GLN A 170 8.65 -20.89 -4.89
N ASP A 171 8.17 -21.14 -3.67
CA ASP A 171 7.19 -22.19 -3.40
C ASP A 171 5.73 -21.78 -3.71
N GLY A 172 5.50 -20.52 -4.07
CA GLY A 172 4.20 -19.98 -4.42
C GLY A 172 3.34 -19.52 -3.24
N THR A 173 3.82 -19.63 -1.99
CA THR A 173 3.08 -19.24 -0.78
C THR A 173 2.75 -17.74 -0.81
N ALA A 174 3.72 -16.88 -1.13
CA ALA A 174 3.51 -15.44 -1.25
C ALA A 174 2.51 -15.08 -2.37
N LEU A 175 2.56 -15.80 -3.50
CA LEU A 175 1.59 -15.61 -4.59
C LEU A 175 0.19 -16.01 -4.17
N ALA A 176 0.02 -17.14 -3.47
CA ALA A 176 -1.28 -17.57 -2.95
C ALA A 176 -1.87 -16.53 -1.98
N ALA A 177 -1.05 -15.93 -1.10
CA ALA A 177 -1.45 -14.86 -0.22
C ALA A 177 -1.89 -13.59 -0.98
N LEU A 178 -1.19 -13.23 -2.07
CA LEU A 178 -1.62 -12.14 -2.95
C LEU A 178 -2.95 -12.44 -3.64
N MET A 179 -3.15 -13.67 -4.12
CA MET A 179 -4.43 -14.07 -4.73
C MET A 179 -5.59 -13.96 -3.72
N SER A 180 -5.37 -14.32 -2.46
CA SER A 180 -6.37 -14.12 -1.41
C SER A 180 -6.75 -12.65 -1.21
N ASP A 181 -5.81 -11.72 -1.33
CA ASP A 181 -6.13 -10.27 -1.29
C ASP A 181 -6.96 -9.84 -2.52
N MET A 182 -6.68 -10.41 -3.69
CA MET A 182 -7.48 -10.16 -4.91
C MET A 182 -8.90 -10.71 -4.79
N GLU A 183 -9.07 -11.91 -4.22
CA GLU A 183 -10.39 -12.49 -3.95
C GLU A 183 -11.19 -11.64 -2.94
N LYS A 184 -10.55 -11.18 -1.86
CA LYS A 184 -11.17 -10.25 -0.90
C LYS A 184 -11.60 -8.95 -1.57
N LYS A 185 -10.74 -8.36 -2.43
CA LYS A 185 -11.06 -7.17 -3.23
C LYS A 185 -12.35 -7.39 -4.04
N GLU A 186 -12.45 -8.52 -4.74
CA GLU A 186 -13.62 -8.85 -5.57
C GLU A 186 -14.88 -9.08 -4.71
N GLY A 187 -14.76 -9.85 -3.63
CA GLY A 187 -15.85 -10.07 -2.68
C GLY A 187 -16.39 -8.77 -2.07
N LEU A 188 -15.50 -7.83 -1.77
CA LEU A 188 -15.83 -6.50 -1.28
C LEU A 188 -16.26 -5.53 -2.40
N ARG A 189 -16.12 -5.90 -3.67
CA ARG A 189 -16.38 -5.06 -4.85
C ARG A 189 -15.66 -3.71 -4.78
N LEU A 190 -14.34 -3.76 -4.50
CA LEU A 190 -13.55 -2.55 -4.41
C LEU A 190 -13.21 -2.00 -5.80
N GLU A 191 -13.36 -0.69 -5.97
CA GLU A 191 -13.12 0.00 -7.24
C GLU A 191 -11.64 0.08 -7.60
N GLY A 192 -10.74 0.24 -6.61
CA GLY A 192 -9.31 0.35 -6.86
C GLY A 192 -8.48 0.77 -5.64
N SER A 193 -7.36 1.40 -5.91
CA SER A 193 -6.33 1.79 -4.94
C SER A 193 -6.26 3.32 -4.79
N PRO A 194 -6.11 3.85 -3.55
CA PRO A 194 -6.28 3.16 -2.29
C PRO A 194 -7.75 2.96 -1.92
N SER A 195 -8.07 1.91 -1.15
CA SER A 195 -9.36 1.74 -0.52
C SER A 195 -9.19 1.48 0.98
N PHE A 196 -10.01 2.15 1.79
CA PHE A 196 -10.04 2.05 3.25
C PHE A 196 -11.34 1.35 3.63
N ILE A 197 -11.24 0.21 4.28
CA ILE A 197 -12.37 -0.66 4.62
C ILE A 197 -12.45 -0.79 6.12
N LEU A 198 -13.56 -0.36 6.68
CA LEU A 198 -13.84 -0.41 8.11
C LEU A 198 -15.16 -1.15 8.36
N ASN A 199 -15.37 -1.56 9.62
CA ASN A 199 -16.61 -2.17 10.07
C ASN A 199 -17.04 -3.35 9.19
N ASP A 200 -16.11 -4.31 8.98
CA ASP A 200 -16.34 -5.53 8.20
C ASP A 200 -16.89 -5.27 6.78
N GLY A 201 -16.41 -4.20 6.14
CA GLY A 201 -16.80 -3.82 4.79
C GLY A 201 -18.06 -2.97 4.66
N ARG A 202 -18.67 -2.56 5.76
CA ARG A 202 -19.84 -1.65 5.74
C ARG A 202 -19.46 -0.22 5.40
N GLN A 203 -18.27 0.21 5.83
CA GLN A 203 -17.74 1.54 5.52
C GLN A 203 -16.57 1.39 4.54
N LYS A 204 -16.73 1.96 3.36
CA LYS A 204 -15.76 1.89 2.27
C LYS A 204 -15.45 3.30 1.80
N LEU A 205 -14.18 3.69 1.87
CA LEU A 205 -13.70 4.95 1.35
C LEU A 205 -12.71 4.64 0.23
N TYR A 206 -12.80 5.33 -0.89
CA TYR A 206 -12.01 5.06 -2.08
C TYR A 206 -11.31 6.31 -2.60
N GLY A 207 -10.06 6.15 -3.04
CA GLY A 207 -9.28 7.17 -3.70
C GLY A 207 -8.61 8.16 -2.73
N ASN A 208 -8.42 9.39 -3.17
CA ASN A 208 -7.75 10.45 -2.41
C ASN A 208 -8.65 11.04 -1.32
N VAL A 209 -8.94 10.25 -0.30
CA VAL A 209 -9.82 10.64 0.82
C VAL A 209 -9.05 11.51 1.82
N GLY A 210 -9.63 12.64 2.22
CA GLY A 210 -9.03 13.53 3.23
C GLY A 210 -8.94 12.87 4.61
N TYR A 211 -7.88 13.20 5.37
CA TYR A 211 -7.64 12.65 6.71
C TYR A 211 -8.87 12.74 7.62
N LYS A 212 -9.52 13.92 7.71
CA LYS A 212 -10.68 14.14 8.59
C LYS A 212 -11.88 13.24 8.28
N VAL A 213 -12.04 12.79 7.05
CA VAL A 213 -13.09 11.83 6.67
C VAL A 213 -12.77 10.43 7.23
N ILE A 214 -11.50 10.02 7.14
CA ILE A 214 -11.06 8.72 7.67
C ILE A 214 -11.12 8.75 9.20
N GLU A 215 -10.61 9.80 9.83
CA GLU A 215 -10.64 10.03 11.27
C GLU A 215 -12.07 9.98 11.84
N ALA A 216 -13.03 10.64 11.18
CA ALA A 216 -14.43 10.63 11.59
C ALA A 216 -15.04 9.22 11.57
N ASN A 217 -14.71 8.41 10.55
CA ASN A 217 -15.18 7.02 10.49
C ASN A 217 -14.60 6.17 11.63
N VAL A 218 -13.30 6.33 11.95
CA VAL A 218 -12.68 5.63 13.08
C VAL A 218 -13.27 6.06 14.41
N THR A 219 -13.44 7.37 14.62
CA THR A 219 -14.05 7.95 15.84
C THR A 219 -15.45 7.41 16.05
N GLU A 220 -16.31 7.47 15.02
CA GLU A 220 -17.66 6.94 15.05
C GLU A 220 -17.69 5.47 15.51
N LEU A 221 -16.79 4.65 14.95
CA LEU A 221 -16.72 3.24 15.31
C LEU A 221 -16.18 2.99 16.71
N LEU A 222 -15.35 3.88 17.25
CA LEU A 222 -14.86 3.78 18.63
C LEU A 222 -15.95 4.11 19.63
N GLU A 223 -16.76 5.12 19.35
CA GLU A 223 -17.85 5.62 20.21
C GLU A 223 -19.10 4.74 20.15
N HIS A 224 -19.37 4.16 18.98
CA HIS A 224 -20.53 3.31 18.72
C HIS A 224 -20.10 1.91 18.26
N ASP A 225 -20.90 0.88 18.56
CA ASP A 225 -20.53 -0.53 18.23
C ASP A 225 -20.59 -0.88 16.75
N GLY A 226 -20.74 0.10 15.87
CA GLY A 226 -20.93 -0.11 14.44
C GLY A 226 -22.25 -0.80 14.08
N LYS A 227 -23.03 -1.24 15.08
CA LYS A 227 -24.38 -1.81 14.91
C LYS A 227 -25.43 -0.72 14.87
N GLN A 228 -25.25 0.31 15.70
CA GLN A 228 -26.07 1.50 15.73
C GLN A 228 -25.14 2.71 15.69
N LEU A 229 -25.13 3.38 14.56
CA LEU A 229 -24.36 4.61 14.34
C LEU A 229 -25.06 5.81 14.94
N SER A 230 -24.32 6.89 15.18
CA SER A 230 -24.92 8.17 15.58
C SER A 230 -25.92 8.65 14.53
N TRP A 231 -26.96 9.35 14.99
CA TRP A 231 -28.04 9.84 14.15
C TRP A 231 -28.29 11.35 14.32
N CYS A 232 -27.41 12.02 15.05
CA CYS A 232 -27.47 13.47 15.33
C CYS A 232 -26.07 14.11 15.27
#